data_52250102aff538eebb98018b7b0b1d63
#
_entry.id   52250102aff538eebb98018b7b0b1d63
#
_cell.length_a   1.000
_cell.length_b   1.000
_cell.length_c   1.000
_cell.angle_alpha   90.00
_cell.angle_beta   90.00
_cell.angle_gamma   90.00
#
_symmetry.space_group_name_H-M   'P 1'
#
loop_
_entity.id
_entity.type
_entity.pdbx_description
1 polymer ?
#
loop_
_entity_poly.entity_id
_entity_poly.type
_entity_poly.pdbx_seq_one_letter_code
_entity_poly.pdbx_strand_id
1 'polypeptide(L)'
;MKFLDEVKIFLKSGNGGPGAVSFRREANVPYGGPDGGDGGKGADIIVECVEGLNTLIDFRYKQHFKAKTGHSGAGRNKTGQNGQPTIIKLPLGTQILSEDKEFLLADLVRIGQKEVLLEGGKGGKGNAWFKSVSYTHLRAHETSI
;
A
#
# COMPACT_ATOMS: atom_id res chain seq x y z
N MET A 1 -28.43 -14.00 19.88
CA MET A 1 -27.77 -13.54 18.66
C MET A 1 -26.34 -14.06 18.62
N LYS A 2 -25.96 -14.64 17.51
CA LYS A 2 -24.57 -15.07 17.32
C LYS A 2 -23.77 -13.97 16.70
N PHE A 3 -22.66 -13.64 17.31
CA PHE A 3 -21.66 -12.77 16.69
C PHE A 3 -20.66 -13.63 15.92
N LEU A 4 -20.13 -13.09 14.84
CA LEU A 4 -19.02 -13.73 14.17
C LEU A 4 -17.75 -13.37 14.93
N ASP A 5 -17.22 -14.33 15.67
CA ASP A 5 -16.09 -14.11 16.57
C ASP A 5 -14.74 -14.15 15.83
N GLU A 6 -14.69 -14.88 14.74
CA GLU A 6 -13.44 -15.07 14.01
C GLU A 6 -13.71 -15.14 12.52
N VAL A 7 -12.90 -14.46 11.74
CA VAL A 7 -12.99 -14.47 10.29
C VAL A 7 -11.60 -14.36 9.71
N LYS A 8 -11.38 -15.00 8.58
CA LYS A 8 -10.12 -14.91 7.85
C LYS A 8 -10.29 -13.96 6.67
N ILE A 9 -9.41 -12.98 6.57
CA ILE A 9 -9.38 -12.09 5.42
C ILE A 9 -8.00 -12.12 4.78
N PHE A 10 -7.95 -11.76 3.51
CA PHE A 10 -6.72 -11.77 2.71
C PHE A 10 -6.39 -10.34 2.34
N LEU A 11 -5.19 -9.93 2.69
CA LEU A 11 -4.75 -8.55 2.51
C LEU A 11 -3.56 -8.50 1.57
N LYS A 12 -3.59 -7.54 0.67
CA LYS A 12 -2.45 -7.26 -0.19
C LYS A 12 -2.23 -5.76 -0.24
N SER A 13 -1.03 -5.32 0.14
CA SER A 13 -0.66 -3.92 -0.02
C SER A 13 -0.47 -3.58 -1.50
N GLY A 14 -0.55 -2.31 -1.83
CA GLY A 14 -0.37 -1.86 -3.19
C GLY A 14 1.08 -1.97 -3.64
N ASN A 15 1.29 -2.31 -4.90
CA ASN A 15 2.61 -2.28 -5.50
C ASN A 15 3.02 -0.84 -5.77
N GLY A 16 4.32 -0.57 -5.73
CA GLY A 16 4.82 0.71 -6.19
C GLY A 16 4.62 0.89 -7.69
N GLY A 17 4.41 2.11 -8.12
CA GLY A 17 4.33 2.42 -9.53
C GLY A 17 5.71 2.33 -10.19
N PRO A 18 5.79 2.08 -11.50
CA PRO A 18 7.07 2.02 -12.19
C PRO A 18 7.69 3.41 -12.35
N GLY A 19 9.00 3.47 -12.33
CA GLY A 19 9.71 4.67 -12.71
C GLY A 19 9.62 4.90 -14.22
N ALA A 20 9.71 6.15 -14.63
CA ALA A 20 9.64 6.49 -16.05
C ALA A 20 11.02 6.40 -16.69
N VAL A 21 11.06 5.99 -17.94
CA VAL A 21 12.24 6.08 -18.80
C VAL A 21 11.96 7.19 -19.80
N SER A 22 12.63 8.32 -19.64
CA SER A 22 12.41 9.49 -20.47
C SER A 22 13.71 10.24 -20.65
N PHE A 23 13.83 11.01 -21.74
CA PHE A 23 14.98 11.83 -22.01
C PHE A 23 14.54 13.24 -22.32
N ARG A 24 15.26 14.19 -21.78
CA ARG A 24 14.97 15.59 -22.00
C ARG A 24 15.06 15.93 -23.47
N ARG A 25 14.00 16.50 -24.02
CA ARG A 25 13.92 16.89 -25.42
C ARG A 25 13.51 18.35 -25.54
N GLU A 26 14.50 19.20 -25.77
CA GLU A 26 14.30 20.62 -25.96
C GLU A 26 14.94 21.04 -27.28
N ALA A 27 14.41 22.12 -27.87
CA ALA A 27 14.85 22.57 -29.18
C ALA A 27 16.35 22.81 -29.30
N ASN A 28 17.00 23.27 -28.23
CA ASN A 28 18.42 23.59 -28.20
C ASN A 28 19.26 22.62 -27.39
N VAL A 29 18.69 21.44 -27.06
CA VAL A 29 19.35 20.41 -26.26
C VAL A 29 19.15 19.05 -26.93
N PRO A 30 19.83 18.78 -28.06
CA PRO A 30 19.60 17.56 -28.82
C PRO A 30 19.99 16.27 -28.08
N TYR A 31 20.89 16.37 -27.12
CA TYR A 31 21.34 15.23 -26.32
C TYR A 31 20.97 15.41 -24.84
N GLY A 32 19.71 15.68 -24.60
CA GLY A 32 19.22 15.83 -23.22
C GLY A 32 19.44 14.58 -22.38
N GLY A 33 19.81 14.77 -21.11
CA GLY A 33 19.99 13.69 -20.18
C GLY A 33 18.67 12.99 -19.79
N PRO A 34 18.76 11.86 -19.09
CA PRO A 34 17.55 11.17 -18.61
C PRO A 34 16.79 12.03 -17.60
N ASP A 35 15.47 12.11 -17.76
CA ASP A 35 14.59 12.93 -16.92
C ASP A 35 13.35 12.18 -16.44
N GLY A 36 13.36 10.85 -16.47
CA GLY A 36 12.24 10.06 -15.99
C GLY A 36 12.13 10.08 -14.46
N GLY A 37 10.96 10.42 -13.96
CA GLY A 37 10.69 10.47 -12.53
C GLY A 37 10.38 9.10 -11.94
N ASP A 38 10.42 9.02 -10.62
CA ASP A 38 10.13 7.78 -9.89
C ASP A 38 8.65 7.46 -9.90
N GLY A 39 8.31 6.18 -9.74
CA GLY A 39 6.93 5.78 -9.47
C GLY A 39 6.52 6.13 -8.05
N GLY A 40 5.22 6.25 -7.84
CA GLY A 40 4.66 6.50 -6.52
C GLY A 40 4.66 5.23 -5.65
N LYS A 41 4.56 5.44 -4.35
CA LYS A 41 4.46 4.34 -3.39
C LYS A 41 3.08 3.67 -3.53
N GLY A 42 3.03 2.34 -3.42
CA GLY A 42 1.77 1.62 -3.32
C GLY A 42 1.05 1.91 -2.01
N ALA A 43 -0.24 1.70 -2.01
CA ALA A 43 -1.08 2.01 -0.85
C ALA A 43 -0.85 1.04 0.30
N ASP A 44 -0.92 1.56 1.52
CA ASP A 44 -0.88 0.77 2.74
C ASP A 44 -2.26 0.17 3.03
N ILE A 45 -2.27 -0.88 3.82
CA ILE A 45 -3.48 -1.40 4.46
C ILE A 45 -3.47 -0.95 5.92
N ILE A 46 -4.48 -0.18 6.29
CA ILE A 46 -4.62 0.38 7.63
C ILE A 46 -5.92 -0.14 8.24
N VAL A 47 -5.87 -0.53 9.51
CA VAL A 47 -7.09 -0.85 10.26
C VAL A 47 -7.41 0.28 11.21
N GLU A 48 -8.70 0.55 11.36
CA GLU A 48 -9.20 1.61 12.23
C GLU A 48 -10.30 1.07 13.13
N CYS A 49 -10.20 1.35 14.43
CA CYS A 49 -11.22 1.00 15.39
C CYS A 49 -12.32 2.06 15.37
N VAL A 50 -13.56 1.64 15.09
CA VAL A 50 -14.69 2.57 14.96
C VAL A 50 -15.84 2.17 15.89
N GLU A 51 -16.66 3.16 16.24
CA GLU A 51 -17.89 2.92 16.99
C GLU A 51 -18.98 2.37 16.08
N GLY A 52 -19.98 1.74 16.70
CA GLY A 52 -21.17 1.29 15.98
C GLY A 52 -21.05 -0.06 15.34
N LEU A 53 -19.85 -0.65 15.33
CA LEU A 53 -19.65 -2.02 14.89
C LEU A 53 -19.45 -2.91 16.10
N ASN A 54 -20.17 -4.02 16.16
CA ASN A 54 -20.04 -4.97 17.26
C ASN A 54 -19.84 -6.40 16.79
N THR A 55 -19.63 -6.60 15.50
CA THR A 55 -19.45 -7.93 14.93
C THR A 55 -18.58 -7.84 13.66
N LEU A 56 -17.97 -8.96 13.32
CA LEU A 56 -17.17 -9.10 12.09
C LEU A 56 -17.95 -9.71 10.93
N ILE A 57 -19.28 -9.76 11.05
CA ILE A 57 -20.11 -10.50 10.09
C ILE A 57 -19.98 -10.00 8.65
N ASP A 58 -19.73 -8.71 8.45
CA ASP A 58 -19.57 -8.15 7.10
C ASP A 58 -18.36 -8.71 6.36
N PHE A 59 -17.35 -9.17 7.08
CA PHE A 59 -16.15 -9.74 6.49
C PHE A 59 -16.35 -11.18 5.99
N ARG A 60 -17.51 -11.78 6.28
CA ARG A 60 -17.90 -13.04 5.64
C ARG A 60 -18.17 -12.84 4.15
N TYR A 61 -18.64 -11.65 3.79
CA TYR A 61 -19.03 -11.35 2.41
C TYR A 61 -17.89 -10.75 1.60
N LYS A 62 -17.01 -9.99 2.25
CA LYS A 62 -15.84 -9.42 1.59
C LYS A 62 -14.60 -9.83 2.38
N GLN A 63 -13.83 -10.76 1.81
CA GLN A 63 -12.66 -11.32 2.47
C GLN A 63 -11.34 -10.88 1.86
N HIS A 64 -11.36 -10.32 0.65
CA HIS A 64 -10.16 -9.90 -0.06
C HIS A 64 -10.06 -8.39 -0.12
N PHE A 65 -8.94 -7.86 0.35
CA PHE A 65 -8.67 -6.44 0.34
C PHE A 65 -7.34 -6.20 -0.36
N LYS A 66 -7.39 -5.47 -1.46
CA LYS A 66 -6.21 -5.17 -2.25
C LYS A 66 -6.07 -3.65 -2.33
N ALA A 67 -4.97 -3.13 -1.81
CA ALA A 67 -4.70 -1.71 -1.84
C ALA A 67 -4.24 -1.28 -3.23
N LYS A 68 -4.35 0.02 -3.49
CA LYS A 68 -4.07 0.56 -4.82
C LYS A 68 -2.58 0.62 -5.10
N THR A 69 -2.25 0.41 -6.36
CA THR A 69 -0.89 0.57 -6.87
C THR A 69 -0.54 2.05 -6.94
N GLY A 70 0.72 2.39 -6.69
CA GLY A 70 1.22 3.72 -6.94
C GLY A 70 1.21 4.04 -8.43
N HIS A 71 1.15 5.32 -8.76
CA HIS A 71 1.16 5.75 -10.17
C HIS A 71 2.57 5.74 -10.74
N SER A 72 2.67 5.56 -12.06
CA SER A 72 3.97 5.60 -12.73
C SER A 72 4.56 7.00 -12.69
N GLY A 73 5.87 7.09 -12.71
CA GLY A 73 6.57 8.34 -12.93
C GLY A 73 6.39 8.84 -14.36
N ALA A 74 6.78 10.06 -14.63
CA ALA A 74 6.67 10.69 -15.95
C ALA A 74 7.94 11.44 -16.28
N GLY A 75 8.05 11.91 -17.51
CA GLY A 75 9.15 12.77 -17.94
C GLY A 75 9.18 14.08 -17.18
N ARG A 76 10.25 14.83 -17.34
CA ARG A 76 10.52 16.08 -16.63
C ARG A 76 10.65 15.90 -15.13
N ASN A 77 11.23 14.76 -14.72
CA ASN A 77 11.45 14.40 -13.32
C ASN A 77 10.17 14.35 -12.46
N LYS A 78 9.03 14.06 -13.09
CA LYS A 78 7.77 13.99 -12.35
C LYS A 78 7.62 12.65 -11.64
N THR A 79 7.52 12.68 -10.33
CA THR A 79 7.25 11.51 -9.51
C THR A 79 5.77 11.15 -9.59
N GLY A 80 5.46 9.86 -9.73
CA GLY A 80 4.08 9.39 -9.73
C GLY A 80 3.43 9.56 -8.36
N GLN A 81 2.11 9.70 -8.35
CA GLN A 81 1.37 9.83 -7.10
C GLN A 81 1.36 8.52 -6.32
N ASN A 82 1.38 8.61 -5.00
CA ASN A 82 1.21 7.46 -4.12
C ASN A 82 -0.24 6.96 -4.18
N GLY A 83 -0.43 5.66 -4.00
CA GLY A 83 -1.77 5.10 -3.86
C GLY A 83 -2.40 5.55 -2.55
N GLN A 84 -3.72 5.77 -2.57
CA GLN A 84 -4.45 6.13 -1.36
C GLN A 84 -4.56 4.91 -0.44
N PRO A 85 -4.34 5.06 0.87
CA PRO A 85 -4.43 3.93 1.80
C PRO A 85 -5.81 3.28 1.78
N THR A 86 -5.83 1.97 1.94
CA THR A 86 -7.07 1.23 2.17
C THR A 86 -7.30 1.11 3.66
N ILE A 87 -8.43 1.62 4.12
CA ILE A 87 -8.77 1.61 5.55
C ILE A 87 -9.85 0.57 5.80
N ILE A 88 -9.56 -0.37 6.69
CA ILE A 88 -10.51 -1.40 7.11
C ILE A 88 -11.03 -1.02 8.49
N LYS A 89 -12.34 -0.80 8.59
CA LYS A 89 -12.98 -0.41 9.85
C LYS A 89 -13.39 -1.64 10.63
N LEU A 90 -12.96 -1.71 11.88
CA LEU A 90 -13.17 -2.85 12.74
C LEU A 90 -13.74 -2.42 14.10
N PRO A 91 -14.50 -3.29 14.76
CA PRO A 91 -15.05 -2.96 16.07
C PRO A 91 -13.99 -2.97 17.17
N LEU A 92 -14.33 -2.30 18.28
CA LEU A 92 -13.50 -2.32 19.48
C LEU A 92 -13.32 -3.75 19.97
N GLY A 93 -12.12 -4.09 20.41
CA GLY A 93 -11.79 -5.41 20.92
C GLY A 93 -11.33 -6.39 19.85
N THR A 94 -11.25 -5.97 18.60
CA THR A 94 -10.75 -6.85 17.53
C THR A 94 -9.25 -7.05 17.67
N GLN A 95 -8.83 -8.31 17.62
CA GLN A 95 -7.43 -8.68 17.55
C GLN A 95 -7.12 -9.20 16.16
N ILE A 96 -6.01 -8.76 15.61
CA ILE A 96 -5.55 -9.16 14.28
C ILE A 96 -4.34 -10.03 14.44
N LEU A 97 -4.47 -11.28 14.02
CA LEU A 97 -3.44 -12.30 14.20
C LEU A 97 -2.85 -12.71 12.86
N SER A 98 -1.64 -13.23 12.90
CA SER A 98 -1.04 -13.85 11.71
C SER A 98 -1.83 -15.10 11.33
N GLU A 99 -1.58 -15.63 10.12
CA GLU A 99 -2.31 -16.79 9.60
C GLU A 99 -2.21 -17.99 10.51
N ASP A 100 -1.06 -18.22 11.11
CA ASP A 100 -0.82 -19.32 12.05
C ASP A 100 -1.29 -19.01 13.48
N LYS A 101 -1.81 -17.80 13.71
CA LYS A 101 -2.26 -17.31 15.01
C LYS A 101 -1.17 -17.19 16.07
N GLU A 102 0.09 -17.25 15.68
CA GLU A 102 1.22 -17.15 16.60
C GLU A 102 1.60 -15.72 16.95
N PHE A 103 1.32 -14.78 16.06
CA PHE A 103 1.70 -13.38 16.25
C PHE A 103 0.49 -12.48 16.29
N LEU A 104 0.45 -11.59 17.28
CA LEU A 104 -0.55 -10.53 17.35
C LEU A 104 -0.04 -9.35 16.53
N LEU A 105 -0.73 -9.04 15.42
CA LEU A 105 -0.33 -7.96 14.54
C LEU A 105 -0.89 -6.61 14.99
N ALA A 106 -2.09 -6.61 15.55
CA ALA A 106 -2.70 -5.41 16.10
C ALA A 106 -3.78 -5.80 17.11
N ASP A 107 -4.00 -4.94 18.10
CA ASP A 107 -5.04 -5.12 19.10
C ASP A 107 -5.78 -3.77 19.23
N LEU A 108 -7.03 -3.74 18.81
CA LEU A 108 -7.83 -2.53 18.81
C LEU A 108 -8.52 -2.33 20.14
N VAL A 109 -7.94 -1.50 20.99
CA VAL A 109 -8.37 -1.33 22.39
C VAL A 109 -9.06 -0.01 22.66
N ARG A 110 -9.11 0.90 21.67
CA ARG A 110 -9.83 2.18 21.85
C ARG A 110 -10.33 2.71 20.51
N ILE A 111 -11.44 3.41 20.56
CA ILE A 111 -12.06 4.03 19.39
C ILE A 111 -11.11 5.08 18.80
N GLY A 112 -10.99 5.08 17.49
CA GLY A 112 -10.10 5.98 16.76
C GLY A 112 -8.69 5.47 16.56
N GLN A 113 -8.34 4.35 17.18
CA GLN A 113 -7.03 3.74 17.00
C GLN A 113 -6.84 3.31 15.55
N LYS A 114 -5.67 3.62 14.99
CA LYS A 114 -5.28 3.22 13.64
C LYS A 114 -3.95 2.51 13.68
N GLU A 115 -3.86 1.41 12.96
CA GLU A 115 -2.62 0.63 12.84
C GLU A 115 -2.35 0.29 11.38
N VAL A 116 -1.11 0.46 10.95
CA VAL A 116 -0.69 0.05 9.61
C VAL A 116 -0.36 -1.44 9.65
N LEU A 117 -1.17 -2.26 8.97
CA LEU A 117 -0.91 -3.70 8.91
C LEU A 117 0.11 -4.06 7.84
N LEU A 118 -0.01 -3.46 6.68
CA LEU A 118 0.90 -3.71 5.56
C LEU A 118 1.29 -2.38 4.95
N GLU A 119 2.58 -2.21 4.72
CA GLU A 119 3.07 -1.05 4.00
C GLU A 119 3.06 -1.32 2.50
N GLY A 120 2.73 -0.30 1.72
CA GLY A 120 2.79 -0.38 0.28
C GLY A 120 4.22 -0.51 -0.23
N GLY A 121 4.37 -1.06 -1.42
CA GLY A 121 5.66 -1.20 -2.06
C GLY A 121 6.25 0.14 -2.48
N LYS A 122 7.56 0.24 -2.46
CA LYS A 122 8.25 1.45 -2.90
C LYS A 122 8.07 1.64 -4.40
N GLY A 123 7.98 2.90 -4.84
CA GLY A 123 7.98 3.23 -6.26
C GLY A 123 9.30 2.87 -6.93
N GLY A 124 9.22 2.47 -8.18
CA GLY A 124 10.39 2.19 -8.99
C GLY A 124 11.16 3.48 -9.31
N LYS A 125 12.45 3.38 -9.45
CA LYS A 125 13.28 4.53 -9.78
C LYS A 125 13.19 4.86 -11.27
N GLY A 126 12.94 6.14 -11.58
CA GLY A 126 13.00 6.63 -12.93
C GLY A 126 14.45 6.70 -13.42
N ASN A 127 14.64 6.84 -14.74
CA ASN A 127 16.01 6.89 -15.28
C ASN A 127 16.78 8.14 -14.89
N ALA A 128 16.11 9.20 -14.42
CA ALA A 128 16.79 10.35 -13.86
C ALA A 128 17.63 9.96 -12.63
N TRP A 129 17.12 9.03 -11.83
CA TRP A 129 17.82 8.52 -10.65
C TRP A 129 19.10 7.77 -11.02
N PHE A 130 19.09 7.08 -12.15
CA PHE A 130 20.26 6.29 -12.60
C PHE A 130 21.46 7.12 -13.04
N LYS A 131 21.36 8.42 -12.96
CA LYS A 131 22.55 9.27 -13.13
C LYS A 131 23.61 8.99 -12.08
N SER A 132 23.22 8.49 -10.91
CA SER A 132 24.12 8.29 -9.78
C SER A 132 24.01 6.94 -9.11
N VAL A 133 22.97 6.16 -9.37
CA VAL A 133 22.70 4.91 -8.66
C VAL A 133 22.21 3.85 -9.64
N SER A 134 22.49 2.61 -9.32
CA SER A 134 22.37 1.52 -10.27
C SER A 134 21.21 0.59 -10.05
N TYR A 135 20.35 0.79 -9.02
CA TYR A 135 19.46 -0.29 -8.72
C TYR A 135 18.17 0.16 -8.07
N THR A 136 17.09 -0.54 -8.42
CA THR A 136 15.80 -0.34 -7.81
C THR A 136 15.13 -1.67 -7.50
N HIS A 137 14.18 -1.64 -6.59
CA HIS A 137 13.52 -2.83 -6.12
C HIS A 137 12.06 -2.53 -5.79
N LEU A 138 11.16 -3.34 -6.36
CA LEU A 138 9.74 -3.24 -6.05
C LEU A 138 9.33 -4.37 -5.14
N ARG A 139 8.48 -4.07 -4.17
CA ARG A 139 7.96 -5.05 -3.24
C ARG A 139 6.47 -4.93 -3.08
N ALA A 140 5.85 -6.08 -2.86
CA ALA A 140 4.48 -6.16 -2.39
C ALA A 140 4.43 -7.19 -1.27
N HIS A 141 3.57 -6.95 -0.31
CA HIS A 141 3.36 -7.87 0.80
C HIS A 141 1.94 -8.42 0.75
N GLU A 142 1.81 -9.67 1.11
CA GLU A 142 0.53 -10.35 1.15
C GLU A 142 0.46 -11.17 2.43
N THR A 143 -0.69 -11.10 3.11
CA THR A 143 -0.91 -11.87 4.32
C THR A 143 -2.39 -12.16 4.49
N SER A 144 -2.72 -13.06 5.41
CA SER A 144 -4.09 -13.37 5.78
C SER A 144 -4.30 -13.20 7.27
N ILE A 145 -5.52 -12.87 7.64
CA ILE A 145 -5.92 -12.63 9.02
C ILE A 145 -7.04 -13.59 9.40
#